data_a15f993d19c6caa371a564aa3f6d8051
#
_entry.id   a15f993d19c6caa371a564aa3f6d8051
#
_cell.length_a   1.000
_cell.length_b   1.000
_cell.length_c   1.000
_cell.angle_alpha   90.00
_cell.angle_beta   90.00
_cell.angle_gamma   90.00
#
_symmetry.space_group_name_H-M   'P 1'
#
loop_
_entity.id
_entity.type
_entity.pdbx_description
1 polymer ?
#
loop_
_entity_poly.entity_id
_entity_poly.type
_entity_poly.pdbx_seq_one_letter_code
_entity_poly.pdbx_strand_id
1 'polypeptide(L)'
;MASAAMTAMAQASFTVGSYNIRYENNGDAERGNAWDVRSKAMFDLLKYEAWDIFGAQEVLVDQLHDILDNVPGYDYIGVAREDGIEDGEFAPIFYKKDRMNCLDKGWFWISETPEVVGSIGWDADQTRICTWGYFEDDQTKWKFWFFNLHMDHKGIAARREGAKLVLSKIKEMCGDDPYILTGDFNVDQHSEAYKVFTESGMFVDTYETAKRRMAQTGTTNSFTADHWTESRIDHIFVSPSFRTHEYGVLTYNYWSQEGEAYKARMISDHYPVSVCVELPRLRSPKDWADYRCYAKQNSELKKAPKVVFMGDSITENWYENHPDFFDQNNYAGRGISGQVTAQMLARFRADVIDLKPKTVVILAGTNDIAMNQGYVTLEHIYGNIVSMAELAKANGIEVVLSSILPADGYSWSWEVSRERAISSILELNSMIKAYAKKNGIKYADYFAAMVDENNAMIKEYQNDAVHPNAAGYVVMEQVIQKTLKK
;
A
#
# COMPACT_ATOMS: atom_id res chain seq x y z
N MET A 1 22.66 -11.04 0.85
CA MET A 1 22.43 -9.59 0.99
C MET A 1 21.21 -9.06 0.21
N ALA A 2 20.60 -9.82 -0.70
CA ALA A 2 19.28 -9.51 -1.27
C ALA A 2 18.08 -9.80 -0.33
N SER A 3 18.31 -10.54 0.76
CA SER A 3 17.27 -10.98 1.71
C SER A 3 16.76 -9.87 2.65
N ALA A 4 17.59 -8.90 3.03
CA ALA A 4 17.21 -7.87 4.00
C ALA A 4 16.38 -6.73 3.37
N ALA A 5 16.66 -6.36 2.12
CA ALA A 5 15.83 -5.37 1.41
C ALA A 5 14.46 -5.94 1.01
N MET A 6 14.38 -7.24 0.72
CA MET A 6 13.09 -7.95 0.56
C MET A 6 12.31 -8.03 1.87
N THR A 7 12.97 -8.12 3.03
CA THR A 7 12.30 -8.24 4.33
C THR A 7 11.67 -6.91 4.78
N ALA A 8 12.28 -5.77 4.50
CA ALA A 8 11.71 -4.46 4.86
C ALA A 8 10.50 -4.07 3.97
N MET A 9 10.52 -4.42 2.67
CA MET A 9 9.34 -4.29 1.80
C MET A 9 8.25 -5.31 2.14
N ALA A 10 8.63 -6.53 2.56
CA ALA A 10 7.69 -7.58 2.98
C ALA A 10 6.95 -7.26 4.29
N GLN A 11 7.46 -6.33 5.09
CA GLN A 11 6.84 -5.92 6.37
C GLN A 11 5.73 -4.88 6.21
N ALA A 12 5.70 -4.16 5.10
CA ALA A 12 4.75 -3.06 4.86
C ALA A 12 3.65 -3.40 3.86
N SER A 13 3.70 -4.54 3.19
CA SER A 13 2.72 -4.97 2.20
C SER A 13 1.97 -6.23 2.65
N PHE A 14 0.78 -6.41 2.12
CA PHE A 14 0.00 -7.64 2.29
C PHE A 14 -0.66 -8.06 0.97
N THR A 15 -1.03 -9.33 0.90
CA THR A 15 -1.62 -9.94 -0.28
C THR A 15 -3.13 -10.03 -0.16
N VAL A 16 -3.81 -9.64 -1.23
CA VAL A 16 -5.27 -9.65 -1.33
C VAL A 16 -5.68 -10.53 -2.50
N GLY A 17 -6.66 -11.41 -2.28
CA GLY A 17 -7.28 -12.23 -3.32
C GLY A 17 -8.72 -11.86 -3.59
N SER A 18 -9.20 -12.15 -4.82
CA SER A 18 -10.61 -12.25 -5.16
C SER A 18 -10.80 -13.51 -5.96
N TYR A 19 -11.72 -14.39 -5.56
CA TYR A 19 -11.89 -15.67 -6.23
C TYR A 19 -13.34 -16.17 -6.21
N ASN A 20 -14.00 -16.17 -7.36
CA ASN A 20 -15.23 -16.93 -7.55
C ASN A 20 -14.86 -18.41 -7.61
N ILE A 21 -15.21 -19.17 -6.55
CA ILE A 21 -14.84 -20.58 -6.43
C ILE A 21 -15.77 -21.53 -7.16
N ARG A 22 -16.83 -21.03 -7.73
CA ARG A 22 -17.94 -21.77 -8.33
C ARG A 22 -18.68 -22.66 -7.33
N TYR A 23 -19.97 -22.41 -7.14
CA TYR A 23 -20.81 -23.23 -6.27
C TYR A 23 -20.94 -24.67 -6.78
N GLU A 24 -21.13 -25.60 -5.87
CA GLU A 24 -21.39 -27.00 -6.20
C GLU A 24 -22.77 -27.16 -6.84
N ASN A 25 -22.84 -27.82 -7.98
CA ASN A 25 -24.08 -28.09 -8.68
C ASN A 25 -23.99 -29.36 -9.56
N ASN A 26 -25.16 -30.00 -9.80
CA ASN A 26 -25.25 -31.24 -10.57
C ASN A 26 -24.77 -31.08 -12.02
N GLY A 27 -25.02 -29.93 -12.66
CA GLY A 27 -24.62 -29.71 -14.04
C GLY A 27 -23.11 -29.67 -14.23
N ASP A 28 -22.37 -29.14 -13.30
CA ASP A 28 -20.91 -29.17 -13.30
C ASP A 28 -20.39 -30.57 -12.95
N ALA A 29 -21.03 -31.27 -12.02
CA ALA A 29 -20.70 -32.65 -11.68
C ALA A 29 -20.83 -33.60 -12.89
N GLU A 30 -21.91 -33.49 -13.69
CA GLU A 30 -22.10 -34.26 -14.92
C GLU A 30 -20.99 -34.00 -15.96
N ARG A 31 -20.37 -32.82 -15.95
CA ARG A 31 -19.23 -32.44 -16.81
C ARG A 31 -17.87 -32.79 -16.23
N GLY A 32 -17.83 -33.45 -15.05
CA GLY A 32 -16.61 -33.82 -14.35
C GLY A 32 -15.92 -32.71 -13.59
N ASN A 33 -16.67 -31.66 -13.27
CA ASN A 33 -16.18 -30.49 -12.49
C ASN A 33 -16.83 -30.42 -11.09
N ALA A 34 -17.25 -31.60 -10.57
CA ALA A 34 -17.82 -31.70 -9.21
C ALA A 34 -16.87 -31.11 -8.15
N TRP A 35 -17.43 -30.60 -7.07
CA TRP A 35 -16.64 -30.00 -5.98
C TRP A 35 -15.64 -30.97 -5.35
N ASP A 36 -16.05 -32.19 -5.06
CA ASP A 36 -15.19 -33.23 -4.49
C ASP A 36 -13.99 -33.60 -5.39
N VAL A 37 -14.10 -33.38 -6.71
CA VAL A 37 -13.01 -33.61 -7.68
C VAL A 37 -11.99 -32.45 -7.68
N ARG A 38 -12.48 -31.20 -7.64
CA ARG A 38 -11.63 -30.00 -7.79
C ARG A 38 -11.21 -29.33 -6.47
N SER A 39 -11.90 -29.64 -5.36
CA SER A 39 -11.67 -29.00 -4.06
C SER A 39 -10.23 -29.18 -3.55
N LYS A 40 -9.62 -30.36 -3.75
CA LYS A 40 -8.23 -30.58 -3.36
C LYS A 40 -7.27 -29.60 -4.04
N ALA A 41 -7.42 -29.39 -5.34
CA ALA A 41 -6.60 -28.44 -6.08
C ALA A 41 -6.90 -26.99 -5.63
N MET A 42 -8.14 -26.70 -5.24
CA MET A 42 -8.54 -25.43 -4.64
C MET A 42 -7.82 -25.21 -3.31
N PHE A 43 -7.81 -26.19 -2.41
CA PHE A 43 -7.13 -26.09 -1.12
C PHE A 43 -5.61 -25.94 -1.28
N ASP A 44 -5.01 -26.65 -2.25
CA ASP A 44 -3.58 -26.53 -2.53
C ASP A 44 -3.23 -25.14 -3.07
N LEU A 45 -4.09 -24.56 -3.93
CA LEU A 45 -3.95 -23.18 -4.42
C LEU A 45 -4.03 -22.17 -3.26
N LEU A 46 -5.06 -22.27 -2.41
CA LEU A 46 -5.25 -21.35 -1.28
C LEU A 46 -4.07 -21.41 -0.28
N LYS A 47 -3.53 -22.62 -0.04
CA LYS A 47 -2.32 -22.79 0.79
C LYS A 47 -1.07 -22.21 0.15
N TYR A 48 -0.94 -22.32 -1.19
CA TYR A 48 0.24 -21.84 -1.91
C TYR A 48 0.25 -20.31 -2.04
N GLU A 49 -0.86 -19.72 -2.46
CA GLU A 49 -1.02 -18.26 -2.57
C GLU A 49 -0.99 -17.60 -1.19
N ALA A 50 -1.59 -18.28 -0.20
CA ALA A 50 -1.57 -17.87 1.19
C ALA A 50 -1.89 -16.37 1.37
N TRP A 51 -2.93 -15.88 0.69
CA TRP A 51 -3.37 -14.48 0.81
C TRP A 51 -3.60 -14.09 2.26
N ASP A 52 -3.26 -12.89 2.61
CA ASP A 52 -3.48 -12.40 3.97
C ASP A 52 -4.97 -12.15 4.25
N ILE A 53 -5.70 -11.73 3.20
CA ILE A 53 -7.16 -11.54 3.19
C ILE A 53 -7.69 -11.75 1.76
N PHE A 54 -8.83 -12.39 1.60
CA PHE A 54 -9.45 -12.52 0.28
C PHE A 54 -10.97 -12.60 0.35
N GLY A 55 -11.62 -12.07 -0.69
CA GLY A 55 -13.04 -12.26 -0.95
C GLY A 55 -13.26 -13.49 -1.82
N ALA A 56 -14.21 -14.34 -1.45
CA ALA A 56 -14.67 -15.42 -2.32
C ALA A 56 -16.12 -15.20 -2.75
N GLN A 57 -16.53 -15.80 -3.86
CA GLN A 57 -17.88 -15.70 -4.38
C GLN A 57 -18.38 -17.11 -4.74
N GLU A 58 -19.72 -17.27 -4.78
CA GLU A 58 -20.40 -18.53 -5.03
C GLU A 58 -20.08 -19.63 -4.01
N VAL A 59 -19.85 -19.27 -2.76
CA VAL A 59 -19.50 -20.23 -1.72
C VAL A 59 -20.76 -20.76 -1.06
N LEU A 60 -21.01 -22.08 -1.13
CA LEU A 60 -22.04 -22.74 -0.32
C LEU A 60 -21.50 -23.08 1.07
N VAL A 61 -22.41 -23.29 2.04
CA VAL A 61 -22.04 -23.57 3.43
C VAL A 61 -21.10 -24.76 3.57
N ASP A 62 -21.34 -25.86 2.82
CA ASP A 62 -20.46 -27.04 2.85
C ASP A 62 -19.08 -26.74 2.25
N GLN A 63 -19.01 -25.99 1.15
CA GLN A 63 -17.74 -25.55 0.55
C GLN A 63 -16.96 -24.62 1.50
N LEU A 64 -17.66 -23.78 2.25
CA LEU A 64 -17.06 -22.90 3.26
C LEU A 64 -16.42 -23.71 4.39
N HIS A 65 -17.12 -24.72 4.91
CA HIS A 65 -16.60 -25.61 5.95
C HIS A 65 -15.41 -26.43 5.42
N ASP A 66 -15.51 -26.96 4.21
CA ASP A 66 -14.39 -27.68 3.57
C ASP A 66 -13.14 -26.83 3.45
N ILE A 67 -13.28 -25.55 3.08
CA ILE A 67 -12.14 -24.62 3.03
C ILE A 67 -11.53 -24.45 4.41
N LEU A 68 -12.31 -24.17 5.45
CA LEU A 68 -11.81 -23.95 6.81
C LEU A 68 -11.11 -25.21 7.38
N ASP A 69 -11.66 -26.38 7.11
CA ASP A 69 -11.12 -27.66 7.60
C ASP A 69 -9.80 -28.03 6.89
N ASN A 70 -9.68 -27.72 5.61
CA ASN A 70 -8.52 -28.11 4.79
C ASN A 70 -7.47 -27.04 4.61
N VAL A 71 -7.78 -25.75 4.91
CA VAL A 71 -6.85 -24.61 4.81
C VAL A 71 -6.74 -23.93 6.18
N PRO A 72 -6.05 -24.55 7.13
CA PRO A 72 -5.96 -24.05 8.50
C PRO A 72 -5.27 -22.67 8.56
N GLY A 73 -5.65 -21.87 9.55
CA GLY A 73 -5.08 -20.52 9.74
C GLY A 73 -6.02 -19.40 9.33
N TYR A 74 -7.03 -19.68 8.51
CA TYR A 74 -8.06 -18.71 8.16
C TYR A 74 -9.25 -18.72 9.13
N ASP A 75 -9.88 -17.58 9.23
CA ASP A 75 -11.23 -17.37 9.70
C ASP A 75 -12.03 -16.66 8.61
N TYR A 76 -13.33 -16.49 8.79
CA TYR A 76 -14.16 -15.82 7.80
C TYR A 76 -15.22 -14.91 8.44
N ILE A 77 -15.77 -14.02 7.63
CA ILE A 77 -16.98 -13.26 7.91
C ILE A 77 -17.91 -13.36 6.70
N GLY A 78 -19.21 -13.35 6.95
CA GLY A 78 -20.25 -13.41 5.94
C GLY A 78 -21.42 -14.30 6.34
N VAL A 79 -22.51 -14.17 5.62
CA VAL A 79 -23.72 -15.00 5.72
C VAL A 79 -24.20 -15.37 4.34
N ALA A 80 -25.06 -16.36 4.23
CA ALA A 80 -25.70 -16.73 2.98
C ALA A 80 -26.74 -15.69 2.56
N ARG A 81 -26.89 -15.50 1.26
CA ARG A 81 -27.66 -14.39 0.70
C ARG A 81 -29.17 -14.55 0.77
N GLU A 82 -29.72 -15.80 0.86
CA GLU A 82 -31.17 -16.03 0.80
C GLU A 82 -31.83 -15.81 2.15
N ASP A 83 -31.27 -16.33 3.25
CA ASP A 83 -31.86 -16.27 4.58
C ASP A 83 -31.04 -15.44 5.60
N GLY A 84 -29.84 -15.00 5.20
CA GLY A 84 -28.92 -14.31 6.09
C GLY A 84 -28.24 -15.21 7.13
N ILE A 85 -28.26 -16.52 6.92
CA ILE A 85 -27.70 -17.55 7.81
C ILE A 85 -26.84 -18.52 7.00
N GLU A 86 -27.45 -19.54 6.37
CA GLU A 86 -26.76 -20.62 5.67
C GLU A 86 -27.39 -20.98 4.31
N ASP A 87 -28.58 -20.49 3.96
CA ASP A 87 -29.26 -20.80 2.71
C ASP A 87 -28.79 -19.91 1.56
N GLY A 88 -28.37 -20.56 0.47
CA GLY A 88 -27.85 -19.90 -0.71
C GLY A 88 -26.32 -19.67 -0.69
N GLU A 89 -25.86 -18.85 -1.62
CA GLU A 89 -24.44 -18.55 -1.74
C GLU A 89 -24.00 -17.45 -0.77
N PHE A 90 -22.82 -17.63 -0.23
CA PHE A 90 -22.08 -16.59 0.51
C PHE A 90 -21.22 -15.75 -0.46
N ALA A 91 -20.94 -14.52 -0.08
CA ALA A 91 -19.82 -13.73 -0.54
C ALA A 91 -18.88 -13.46 0.64
N PRO A 92 -18.19 -14.49 1.18
CA PRO A 92 -17.45 -14.38 2.42
C PRO A 92 -16.11 -13.65 2.22
N ILE A 93 -15.59 -13.11 3.33
CA ILE A 93 -14.23 -12.60 3.43
C ILE A 93 -13.44 -13.56 4.31
N PHE A 94 -12.41 -14.20 3.75
CA PHE A 94 -11.47 -15.02 4.50
C PHE A 94 -10.24 -14.22 4.86
N TYR A 95 -9.72 -14.40 6.07
CA TYR A 95 -8.54 -13.68 6.54
C TYR A 95 -7.67 -14.55 7.46
N LYS A 96 -6.35 -14.35 7.41
CA LYS A 96 -5.41 -15.03 8.30
C LYS A 96 -5.57 -14.54 9.73
N LYS A 97 -5.86 -15.45 10.66
CA LYS A 97 -6.06 -15.16 12.09
C LYS A 97 -4.82 -14.62 12.80
N ASP A 98 -3.65 -14.98 12.33
CA ASP A 98 -2.36 -14.59 12.90
C ASP A 98 -1.86 -13.24 12.37
N ARG A 99 -2.59 -12.65 11.41
CA ARG A 99 -2.22 -11.37 10.81
C ARG A 99 -3.33 -10.31 10.86
N MET A 100 -4.57 -10.69 10.62
CA MET A 100 -5.68 -9.77 10.52
C MET A 100 -6.60 -9.86 11.73
N ASN A 101 -6.80 -8.76 12.43
CA ASN A 101 -7.74 -8.65 13.54
C ASN A 101 -9.03 -8.00 13.04
N CYS A 102 -10.14 -8.74 13.01
CA CYS A 102 -11.45 -8.22 12.64
C CYS A 102 -12.03 -7.42 13.80
N LEU A 103 -12.12 -6.09 13.63
CA LEU A 103 -12.60 -5.16 14.66
C LEU A 103 -14.11 -4.97 14.62
N ASP A 104 -14.70 -5.01 13.40
CA ASP A 104 -16.15 -4.90 13.15
C ASP A 104 -16.49 -5.62 11.85
N LYS A 105 -17.76 -6.06 11.70
CA LYS A 105 -18.20 -6.80 10.52
C LYS A 105 -19.71 -6.70 10.30
N GLY A 106 -20.12 -6.91 9.06
CA GLY A 106 -21.53 -6.97 8.69
C GLY A 106 -21.73 -7.24 7.20
N TRP A 107 -22.94 -7.03 6.75
CA TRP A 107 -23.37 -7.26 5.37
C TRP A 107 -24.59 -6.42 5.04
N PHE A 108 -24.88 -6.27 3.78
CA PHE A 108 -26.13 -5.68 3.28
C PHE A 108 -26.49 -6.28 1.93
N TRP A 109 -27.77 -6.31 1.61
CA TRP A 109 -28.28 -6.78 0.33
C TRP A 109 -28.15 -5.69 -0.74
N ILE A 110 -27.77 -6.11 -1.95
CA ILE A 110 -27.64 -5.17 -3.08
C ILE A 110 -29.01 -5.00 -3.73
N SER A 111 -29.85 -4.20 -3.08
CA SER A 111 -31.23 -3.91 -3.46
C SER A 111 -31.65 -2.51 -3.01
N GLU A 112 -32.86 -2.07 -3.40
CA GLU A 112 -33.46 -0.82 -2.93
C GLU A 112 -33.76 -0.87 -1.42
N THR A 113 -33.74 -2.06 -0.82
CA THR A 113 -33.96 -2.29 0.62
C THR A 113 -32.79 -3.08 1.23
N PRO A 114 -31.60 -2.48 1.33
CA PRO A 114 -30.38 -3.23 1.67
C PRO A 114 -30.34 -3.87 3.06
N GLU A 115 -31.24 -3.46 3.95
CA GLU A 115 -31.37 -4.01 5.31
C GLU A 115 -32.39 -5.18 5.38
N VAL A 116 -33.07 -5.49 4.24
CA VAL A 116 -34.06 -6.57 4.19
C VAL A 116 -33.41 -7.86 3.67
N VAL A 117 -33.39 -8.87 4.54
CA VAL A 117 -32.83 -10.20 4.25
C VAL A 117 -33.49 -10.79 3.01
N GLY A 118 -32.67 -11.34 2.09
CA GLY A 118 -33.14 -11.98 0.89
C GLY A 118 -33.76 -11.05 -0.16
N SER A 119 -33.61 -9.72 -0.01
CA SER A 119 -34.19 -8.76 -0.95
C SER A 119 -33.47 -8.84 -2.33
N ILE A 120 -34.29 -8.76 -3.38
CA ILE A 120 -33.82 -8.71 -4.77
C ILE A 120 -34.02 -7.30 -5.28
N GLY A 121 -32.96 -6.69 -5.86
CA GLY A 121 -32.95 -5.30 -6.29
C GLY A 121 -33.19 -5.12 -7.79
N TRP A 122 -33.92 -4.10 -8.15
CA TRP A 122 -34.16 -3.63 -9.53
C TRP A 122 -34.59 -4.76 -10.46
N ASP A 123 -33.81 -5.05 -11.51
CA ASP A 123 -34.03 -6.12 -12.48
C ASP A 123 -33.13 -7.34 -12.25
N ALA A 124 -32.63 -7.54 -11.02
CA ALA A 124 -31.79 -8.67 -10.67
C ALA A 124 -32.53 -10.00 -10.82
N ASP A 125 -31.81 -11.03 -11.28
CA ASP A 125 -32.32 -12.41 -11.39
C ASP A 125 -32.30 -13.12 -10.04
N GLN A 126 -31.38 -12.72 -9.14
CA GLN A 126 -31.17 -13.37 -7.86
C GLN A 126 -30.81 -12.37 -6.76
N THR A 127 -30.90 -12.83 -5.52
CA THR A 127 -30.42 -12.12 -4.35
C THR A 127 -28.93 -11.85 -4.45
N ARG A 128 -28.50 -10.67 -4.07
CA ARG A 128 -27.08 -10.28 -4.07
C ARG A 128 -26.71 -9.61 -2.77
N ILE A 129 -25.53 -9.92 -2.25
CA ILE A 129 -25.04 -9.48 -0.95
C ILE A 129 -23.65 -8.88 -1.06
N CYS A 130 -23.36 -7.91 -0.22
CA CYS A 130 -22.03 -7.38 0.04
C CYS A 130 -21.66 -7.60 1.50
N THR A 131 -20.61 -8.37 1.75
CA THR A 131 -20.03 -8.57 3.07
C THR A 131 -18.96 -7.54 3.30
N TRP A 132 -18.83 -7.04 4.54
CA TRP A 132 -17.78 -6.09 4.90
C TRP A 132 -17.17 -6.40 6.26
N GLY A 133 -15.93 -5.99 6.45
CA GLY A 133 -15.23 -6.02 7.72
C GLY A 133 -14.30 -4.84 7.89
N TYR A 134 -14.10 -4.42 9.13
CA TYR A 134 -13.09 -3.45 9.52
C TYR A 134 -11.94 -4.19 10.20
N PHE A 135 -10.76 -4.11 9.61
CA PHE A 135 -9.61 -4.91 10.01
C PHE A 135 -8.45 -4.05 10.51
N GLU A 136 -7.65 -4.63 11.42
CA GLU A 136 -6.32 -4.16 11.76
C GLU A 136 -5.30 -5.22 11.36
N ASP A 137 -4.31 -4.84 10.54
CA ASP A 137 -3.15 -5.69 10.25
C ASP A 137 -2.19 -5.67 11.46
N ASP A 138 -1.98 -6.80 12.08
CA ASP A 138 -1.16 -6.93 13.30
C ASP A 138 0.32 -6.58 13.09
N GLN A 139 0.83 -6.70 11.87
CA GLN A 139 2.22 -6.37 11.56
C GLN A 139 2.45 -4.86 11.42
N THR A 140 1.55 -4.18 10.73
CA THR A 140 1.70 -2.74 10.41
C THR A 140 0.88 -1.84 11.34
N LYS A 141 -0.12 -2.41 12.05
CA LYS A 141 -1.14 -1.70 12.82
C LYS A 141 -2.02 -0.79 11.98
N TRP A 142 -2.04 -1.01 10.68
CA TRP A 142 -2.96 -0.31 9.78
C TRP A 142 -4.38 -0.81 9.95
N LYS A 143 -5.32 0.13 9.89
CA LYS A 143 -6.74 -0.17 9.88
C LYS A 143 -7.31 0.15 8.52
N PHE A 144 -8.17 -0.73 8.02
CA PHE A 144 -8.80 -0.58 6.73
C PHE A 144 -10.12 -1.35 6.67
N TRP A 145 -11.00 -0.91 5.79
CA TRP A 145 -12.24 -1.61 5.48
C TRP A 145 -12.02 -2.57 4.32
N PHE A 146 -12.65 -3.71 4.40
CA PHE A 146 -12.63 -4.70 3.32
C PHE A 146 -14.08 -5.06 2.97
N PHE A 147 -14.39 -5.00 1.69
CA PHE A 147 -15.71 -5.34 1.14
C PHE A 147 -15.55 -6.45 0.11
N ASN A 148 -16.51 -7.38 0.09
CA ASN A 148 -16.58 -8.42 -0.92
C ASN A 148 -18.03 -8.60 -1.40
N LEU A 149 -18.22 -8.66 -2.71
CA LEU A 149 -19.54 -8.77 -3.32
C LEU A 149 -19.57 -9.76 -4.47
N HIS A 150 -20.80 -10.15 -4.85
CA HIS A 150 -21.10 -10.83 -6.10
C HIS A 150 -22.31 -10.13 -6.71
N MET A 151 -22.11 -9.43 -7.83
CA MET A 151 -23.18 -8.66 -8.51
C MET A 151 -24.05 -9.58 -9.41
N ASP A 152 -25.22 -9.07 -9.78
CA ASP A 152 -26.16 -9.84 -10.61
C ASP A 152 -25.62 -10.07 -12.03
N HIS A 153 -25.82 -11.28 -12.53
CA HIS A 153 -25.28 -11.69 -13.84
C HIS A 153 -26.19 -11.30 -15.03
N LYS A 154 -27.49 -10.95 -14.80
CA LYS A 154 -28.46 -10.60 -15.84
C LYS A 154 -28.88 -9.14 -15.80
N GLY A 155 -29.28 -8.63 -14.63
CA GLY A 155 -29.87 -7.33 -14.45
C GLY A 155 -28.90 -6.18 -14.76
N ILE A 156 -29.14 -5.43 -15.82
CA ILE A 156 -28.28 -4.29 -16.20
C ILE A 156 -28.47 -3.14 -15.21
N ALA A 157 -29.74 -2.85 -14.84
CA ALA A 157 -30.03 -1.84 -13.86
C ALA A 157 -29.54 -2.26 -12.47
N ALA A 158 -29.71 -3.53 -12.10
CA ALA A 158 -29.20 -4.07 -10.83
C ALA A 158 -27.69 -3.90 -10.67
N ARG A 159 -26.90 -4.14 -11.71
CA ARG A 159 -25.44 -3.91 -11.67
C ARG A 159 -25.09 -2.43 -11.54
N ARG A 160 -25.72 -1.56 -12.33
CA ARG A 160 -25.45 -0.12 -12.31
C ARG A 160 -25.89 0.53 -10.99
N GLU A 161 -27.13 0.30 -10.58
CA GLU A 161 -27.67 0.91 -9.36
C GLU A 161 -27.08 0.26 -8.11
N GLY A 162 -26.82 -1.06 -8.14
CA GLY A 162 -26.09 -1.78 -7.12
C GLY A 162 -24.67 -1.22 -6.92
N ALA A 163 -23.95 -0.89 -8.00
CA ALA A 163 -22.66 -0.22 -7.90
C ALA A 163 -22.75 1.13 -7.18
N LYS A 164 -23.78 1.93 -7.49
CA LYS A 164 -24.02 3.22 -6.79
C LYS A 164 -24.36 3.03 -5.31
N LEU A 165 -25.17 2.02 -4.99
CA LEU A 165 -25.50 1.68 -3.60
C LEU A 165 -24.23 1.31 -2.81
N VAL A 166 -23.42 0.39 -3.34
CA VAL A 166 -22.16 -0.05 -2.71
C VAL A 166 -21.25 1.14 -2.48
N LEU A 167 -21.11 2.02 -3.47
CA LEU A 167 -20.31 3.23 -3.39
C LEU A 167 -20.80 4.18 -2.29
N SER A 168 -22.13 4.36 -2.18
CA SER A 168 -22.75 5.18 -1.13
C SER A 168 -22.52 4.60 0.26
N LYS A 169 -22.69 3.28 0.43
CA LYS A 169 -22.45 2.58 1.71
C LYS A 169 -20.97 2.70 2.13
N ILE A 170 -20.03 2.48 1.22
CA ILE A 170 -18.59 2.62 1.50
C ILE A 170 -18.25 4.06 1.91
N LYS A 171 -18.80 5.04 1.22
CA LYS A 171 -18.60 6.47 1.56
C LYS A 171 -19.14 6.81 2.96
N GLU A 172 -20.31 6.28 3.30
CA GLU A 172 -20.94 6.48 4.61
C GLU A 172 -20.12 5.82 5.74
N MET A 173 -19.64 4.58 5.51
CA MET A 173 -19.01 3.77 6.54
C MET A 173 -17.55 4.11 6.78
N CYS A 174 -16.78 4.31 5.71
CA CYS A 174 -15.32 4.39 5.81
C CYS A 174 -14.82 5.77 6.24
N GLY A 175 -15.57 6.83 5.97
CA GLY A 175 -15.07 8.19 6.22
C GLY A 175 -13.74 8.42 5.49
N ASP A 176 -12.68 8.69 6.26
CA ASP A 176 -11.31 8.90 5.74
C ASP A 176 -10.44 7.62 5.81
N ASP A 177 -10.96 6.50 6.35
CA ASP A 177 -10.21 5.26 6.47
C ASP A 177 -10.03 4.58 5.10
N PRO A 178 -8.89 3.90 4.87
CA PRO A 178 -8.64 3.17 3.63
C PRO A 178 -9.58 1.99 3.48
N TYR A 179 -9.89 1.63 2.23
CA TYR A 179 -10.79 0.52 1.93
C TYR A 179 -10.37 -0.24 0.67
N ILE A 180 -10.75 -1.53 0.66
CA ILE A 180 -10.56 -2.48 -0.44
C ILE A 180 -11.93 -3.06 -0.79
N LEU A 181 -12.22 -3.19 -2.07
CA LEU A 181 -13.42 -3.83 -2.58
C LEU A 181 -13.03 -4.93 -3.57
N THR A 182 -13.42 -6.16 -3.26
CA THR A 182 -13.23 -7.34 -4.11
C THR A 182 -14.57 -7.87 -4.58
N GLY A 183 -14.57 -8.64 -5.64
CA GLY A 183 -15.77 -9.36 -6.06
C GLY A 183 -15.75 -9.84 -7.49
N ASP A 184 -16.76 -10.65 -7.79
CA ASP A 184 -17.27 -10.89 -9.12
C ASP A 184 -18.35 -9.83 -9.41
N PHE A 185 -18.01 -8.90 -10.26
CA PHE A 185 -18.91 -7.78 -10.60
C PHE A 185 -19.86 -8.13 -11.75
N ASN A 186 -19.67 -9.28 -12.41
CA ASN A 186 -20.41 -9.69 -13.59
C ASN A 186 -20.46 -8.62 -14.69
N VAL A 187 -19.47 -7.72 -14.68
CA VAL A 187 -19.26 -6.67 -15.68
C VAL A 187 -17.77 -6.49 -15.95
N ASP A 188 -17.44 -6.30 -17.21
CA ASP A 188 -16.09 -6.05 -17.64
C ASP A 188 -15.67 -4.57 -17.48
N GLN A 189 -14.40 -4.31 -17.75
CA GLN A 189 -13.75 -3.01 -17.67
C GLN A 189 -14.32 -1.91 -18.59
N HIS A 190 -15.27 -2.25 -19.49
CA HIS A 190 -15.88 -1.33 -20.44
C HIS A 190 -17.29 -0.90 -20.04
N SER A 191 -17.89 -1.55 -19.06
CA SER A 191 -19.28 -1.38 -18.67
C SER A 191 -19.55 -0.08 -17.93
N GLU A 192 -20.82 0.34 -17.92
CA GLU A 192 -21.30 1.48 -17.13
C GLU A 192 -21.09 1.25 -15.62
N ALA A 193 -21.36 0.06 -15.12
CA ALA A 193 -21.24 -0.27 -13.70
C ALA A 193 -19.76 -0.22 -13.23
N TYR A 194 -18.81 -0.66 -14.06
CA TYR A 194 -17.38 -0.50 -13.77
C TYR A 194 -16.99 0.99 -13.68
N LYS A 195 -17.51 1.84 -14.58
CA LYS A 195 -17.24 3.28 -14.57
C LYS A 195 -17.79 3.98 -13.32
N VAL A 196 -18.88 3.48 -12.73
CA VAL A 196 -19.40 4.01 -11.46
C VAL A 196 -18.31 3.98 -10.38
N PHE A 197 -17.50 2.91 -10.30
CA PHE A 197 -16.40 2.82 -9.34
C PHE A 197 -15.20 3.67 -9.78
N THR A 198 -14.72 3.53 -10.99
CA THR A 198 -13.46 4.13 -11.45
C THR A 198 -13.55 5.65 -11.70
N GLU A 199 -14.72 6.19 -12.04
CA GLU A 199 -14.95 7.62 -12.23
C GLU A 199 -15.39 8.33 -10.94
N SER A 200 -15.62 7.61 -9.86
CA SER A 200 -16.06 8.15 -8.57
C SER A 200 -15.00 9.02 -7.86
N GLY A 201 -13.73 8.85 -8.21
CA GLY A 201 -12.59 9.39 -7.45
C GLY A 201 -12.35 8.69 -6.12
N MET A 202 -13.19 7.72 -5.74
CA MET A 202 -13.05 6.94 -4.50
C MET A 202 -12.17 5.71 -4.69
N PHE A 203 -12.13 5.14 -5.89
CA PHE A 203 -11.43 3.89 -6.18
C PHE A 203 -10.40 4.03 -7.30
N VAL A 204 -9.37 3.22 -7.18
CA VAL A 204 -8.45 2.91 -8.29
C VAL A 204 -8.49 1.41 -8.55
N ASP A 205 -8.52 1.02 -9.84
CA ASP A 205 -8.37 -0.37 -10.24
C ASP A 205 -6.93 -0.80 -10.03
N THR A 206 -6.72 -1.87 -9.28
CA THR A 206 -5.39 -2.42 -9.02
C THR A 206 -4.72 -2.94 -10.27
N TYR A 207 -5.49 -3.38 -11.29
CA TYR A 207 -4.95 -3.71 -12.60
C TYR A 207 -4.24 -2.51 -13.25
N GLU A 208 -4.86 -1.33 -13.20
CA GLU A 208 -4.32 -0.12 -13.86
C GLU A 208 -3.12 0.45 -13.11
N THR A 209 -3.09 0.32 -11.77
CA THR A 209 -2.08 0.97 -10.92
C THR A 209 -0.92 0.05 -10.52
N ALA A 210 -1.00 -1.25 -10.81
CA ALA A 210 0.05 -2.20 -10.46
C ALA A 210 1.38 -1.92 -11.19
N LYS A 211 2.47 -1.91 -10.43
CA LYS A 211 3.83 -1.76 -10.99
C LYS A 211 4.25 -2.97 -11.84
N ARG A 212 3.78 -4.16 -11.48
CA ARG A 212 4.02 -5.42 -12.22
C ARG A 212 2.69 -6.13 -12.43
N ARG A 213 2.45 -6.60 -13.66
CA ARG A 213 1.21 -7.32 -14.00
C ARG A 213 1.53 -8.64 -14.68
N MET A 214 0.81 -9.70 -14.28
CA MET A 214 0.74 -10.98 -14.96
C MET A 214 -0.72 -11.29 -15.26
N ALA A 215 -1.24 -10.81 -16.37
CA ALA A 215 -2.64 -10.95 -16.77
C ALA A 215 -2.69 -11.13 -18.30
N GLN A 216 -2.48 -12.36 -18.75
CA GLN A 216 -2.45 -12.70 -20.18
C GLN A 216 -3.85 -13.01 -20.75
N THR A 217 -4.83 -13.16 -19.88
CA THR A 217 -6.24 -13.37 -20.20
C THR A 217 -7.11 -12.60 -19.20
N GLY A 218 -8.41 -12.49 -19.46
CA GLY A 218 -9.38 -12.03 -18.47
C GLY A 218 -9.58 -13.04 -17.34
N THR A 219 -10.64 -12.87 -16.57
CA THR A 219 -10.80 -13.57 -15.29
C THR A 219 -11.69 -14.83 -15.37
N THR A 220 -12.28 -15.14 -16.51
CA THR A 220 -13.12 -16.35 -16.71
C THR A 220 -12.48 -17.35 -17.65
N ASN A 221 -12.77 -18.65 -17.46
CA ASN A 221 -12.30 -19.74 -18.30
C ASN A 221 -13.38 -20.76 -18.69
N SER A 222 -14.59 -20.67 -18.09
CA SER A 222 -15.73 -21.57 -18.36
C SER A 222 -15.38 -23.07 -18.24
N PHE A 223 -14.50 -23.43 -17.30
CA PHE A 223 -13.93 -24.77 -17.13
C PHE A 223 -13.17 -25.32 -18.34
N THR A 224 -12.65 -24.42 -19.20
CA THR A 224 -11.94 -24.79 -20.43
C THR A 224 -10.52 -24.19 -20.39
N ALA A 225 -9.52 -25.07 -20.43
CA ALA A 225 -8.11 -24.66 -20.24
C ALA A 225 -7.53 -23.84 -21.41
N ASP A 226 -8.13 -23.89 -22.58
CA ASP A 226 -7.75 -23.14 -23.78
C ASP A 226 -8.69 -21.93 -24.06
N HIS A 227 -9.56 -21.58 -23.11
CA HIS A 227 -10.41 -20.40 -23.23
C HIS A 227 -9.59 -19.12 -22.99
N TRP A 228 -9.67 -18.19 -23.91
CA TRP A 228 -9.10 -16.86 -23.78
C TRP A 228 -10.19 -15.78 -23.88
N THR A 229 -10.10 -14.78 -23.05
CA THR A 229 -10.96 -13.59 -23.08
C THR A 229 -10.17 -12.37 -22.64
N GLU A 230 -10.53 -11.18 -23.11
CA GLU A 230 -10.01 -9.92 -22.55
C GLU A 230 -10.85 -9.40 -21.38
N SER A 231 -12.05 -9.98 -21.19
CA SER A 231 -13.02 -9.54 -20.21
C SER A 231 -12.56 -9.89 -18.79
N ARG A 232 -12.37 -8.86 -17.96
CA ARG A 232 -12.12 -8.98 -16.53
C ARG A 232 -13.42 -8.66 -15.81
N ILE A 233 -14.05 -9.63 -15.17
CA ILE A 233 -15.28 -9.42 -14.40
C ILE A 233 -15.05 -9.55 -12.89
N ASP A 234 -13.93 -10.14 -12.51
CA ASP A 234 -13.44 -10.17 -11.14
C ASP A 234 -12.47 -9.01 -10.94
N HIS A 235 -12.78 -8.10 -10.03
CA HIS A 235 -12.01 -6.89 -9.81
C HIS A 235 -11.56 -6.76 -8.35
N ILE A 236 -10.41 -6.14 -8.15
CA ILE A 236 -9.95 -5.65 -6.86
C ILE A 236 -9.73 -4.15 -7.01
N PHE A 237 -10.59 -3.38 -6.37
CA PHE A 237 -10.48 -1.93 -6.25
C PHE A 237 -9.93 -1.54 -4.89
N VAL A 238 -9.13 -0.52 -4.83
CA VAL A 238 -8.59 0.03 -3.59
C VAL A 238 -8.83 1.53 -3.52
N SER A 239 -8.93 2.07 -2.30
CA SER A 239 -8.90 3.52 -2.13
C SER A 239 -7.57 4.10 -2.64
N PRO A 240 -7.51 5.37 -3.09
CA PRO A 240 -6.30 5.99 -3.62
C PRO A 240 -5.11 6.04 -2.65
N SER A 241 -5.34 5.75 -1.38
CA SER A 241 -4.29 5.65 -0.35
C SER A 241 -3.42 4.41 -0.48
N PHE A 242 -3.87 3.36 -1.17
CA PHE A 242 -3.07 2.16 -1.41
C PHE A 242 -2.12 2.33 -2.60
N ARG A 243 -0.99 1.65 -2.52
CA ARG A 243 -0.08 1.39 -3.66
C ARG A 243 -0.21 -0.08 -4.05
N THR A 244 -0.36 -0.35 -5.35
CA THR A 244 -0.38 -1.70 -5.88
C THR A 244 0.99 -2.04 -6.45
N HIS A 245 1.63 -3.06 -5.89
CA HIS A 245 2.95 -3.52 -6.36
C HIS A 245 2.81 -4.56 -7.46
N GLU A 246 1.91 -5.52 -7.27
CA GLU A 246 1.71 -6.64 -8.17
C GLU A 246 0.22 -6.89 -8.40
N TYR A 247 -0.11 -7.30 -9.61
CA TYR A 247 -1.43 -7.78 -10.00
C TYR A 247 -1.25 -9.04 -10.83
N GLY A 248 -2.01 -10.09 -10.51
CA GLY A 248 -2.00 -11.34 -11.25
C GLY A 248 -3.41 -11.89 -11.49
N VAL A 249 -3.66 -12.37 -12.73
CA VAL A 249 -4.72 -13.33 -13.02
C VAL A 249 -4.07 -14.70 -13.00
N LEU A 250 -4.43 -15.54 -12.02
CA LEU A 250 -3.72 -16.77 -11.72
C LEU A 250 -4.31 -17.93 -12.52
N THR A 251 -3.74 -18.26 -13.67
CA THR A 251 -4.22 -19.26 -14.61
C THR A 251 -3.85 -20.68 -14.20
N TYR A 252 -4.08 -21.03 -12.93
CA TYR A 252 -3.81 -22.37 -12.41
C TYR A 252 -4.80 -23.40 -12.93
N ASN A 253 -4.27 -24.60 -13.15
CA ASN A 253 -5.03 -25.79 -13.48
C ASN A 253 -4.46 -27.00 -12.70
N TYR A 254 -5.17 -28.13 -12.69
CA TYR A 254 -4.68 -29.40 -12.15
C TYR A 254 -4.78 -30.50 -13.20
N TRP A 255 -4.00 -31.54 -13.02
CA TRP A 255 -4.01 -32.67 -13.92
C TRP A 255 -4.89 -33.79 -13.36
N SER A 256 -5.90 -34.22 -14.12
CA SER A 256 -6.76 -35.35 -13.84
C SER A 256 -6.40 -36.51 -14.77
N GLN A 257 -6.30 -37.72 -14.22
CA GLN A 257 -6.08 -38.93 -15.01
C GLN A 257 -7.41 -39.46 -15.55
N GLU A 258 -7.53 -39.56 -16.86
CA GLU A 258 -8.69 -40.13 -17.57
C GLU A 258 -8.23 -41.36 -18.38
N GLY A 259 -8.38 -42.55 -17.80
CA GLY A 259 -7.82 -43.80 -18.34
C GLY A 259 -6.31 -43.79 -18.33
N GLU A 260 -5.67 -43.91 -19.49
CA GLU A 260 -4.20 -43.84 -19.63
C GLU A 260 -3.67 -42.40 -19.90
N ALA A 261 -4.57 -41.43 -20.10
CA ALA A 261 -4.22 -40.07 -20.46
C ALA A 261 -4.38 -39.12 -19.26
N TYR A 262 -3.59 -38.03 -19.26
CA TYR A 262 -3.77 -36.91 -18.34
C TYR A 262 -4.41 -35.73 -19.07
N LYS A 263 -5.36 -35.07 -18.42
CA LYS A 263 -6.06 -33.91 -18.94
C LYS A 263 -5.93 -32.74 -17.94
N ALA A 264 -5.63 -31.56 -18.47
CA ALA A 264 -5.67 -30.34 -17.66
C ALA A 264 -7.14 -29.98 -17.34
N ARG A 265 -7.43 -29.75 -16.08
CA ARG A 265 -8.74 -29.38 -15.55
C ARG A 265 -8.64 -28.03 -14.82
N MET A 266 -9.67 -27.24 -14.94
CA MET A 266 -9.76 -25.97 -14.24
C MET A 266 -10.30 -26.16 -12.81
N ILE A 267 -9.76 -25.37 -11.87
CA ILE A 267 -10.14 -25.42 -10.44
C ILE A 267 -11.52 -24.77 -10.23
N SER A 268 -11.82 -23.69 -10.95
CA SER A 268 -13.10 -22.99 -11.04
C SER A 268 -13.30 -22.55 -12.48
N ASP A 269 -14.49 -22.11 -12.86
CA ASP A 269 -14.75 -21.45 -14.15
C ASP A 269 -14.26 -19.98 -14.19
N HIS A 270 -13.77 -19.48 -13.06
CA HIS A 270 -13.02 -18.23 -12.93
C HIS A 270 -11.55 -18.49 -12.57
N TYR A 271 -10.70 -17.54 -12.93
CA TYR A 271 -9.33 -17.44 -12.42
C TYR A 271 -9.28 -16.52 -11.22
N PRO A 272 -8.53 -16.86 -10.16
CA PRO A 272 -8.35 -15.93 -9.06
C PRO A 272 -7.58 -14.68 -9.51
N VAL A 273 -7.95 -13.57 -8.93
CA VAL A 273 -7.17 -12.31 -8.99
C VAL A 273 -6.38 -12.15 -7.70
N SER A 274 -5.09 -11.91 -7.82
CA SER A 274 -4.17 -11.71 -6.71
C SER A 274 -3.48 -10.37 -6.82
N VAL A 275 -3.40 -9.61 -5.74
CA VAL A 275 -2.67 -8.35 -5.69
C VAL A 275 -1.80 -8.28 -4.44
N CYS A 276 -0.64 -7.63 -4.58
CA CYS A 276 0.18 -7.21 -3.46
C CYS A 276 -0.02 -5.70 -3.29
N VAL A 277 -0.54 -5.29 -2.15
CA VAL A 277 -0.81 -3.90 -1.84
C VAL A 277 -0.01 -3.43 -0.62
N GLU A 278 0.32 -2.17 -0.63
CA GLU A 278 0.91 -1.45 0.49
C GLU A 278 0.01 -0.28 0.83
N LEU A 279 -0.27 -0.11 2.11
CA LEU A 279 -0.83 1.12 2.63
C LEU A 279 0.35 1.96 3.11
N PRO A 280 0.85 2.91 2.31
CA PRO A 280 1.88 3.82 2.78
C PRO A 280 1.37 4.48 4.05
N ARG A 281 2.26 4.72 5.03
CA ARG A 281 1.86 5.40 6.28
C ARG A 281 0.97 6.58 5.93
N LEU A 282 -0.32 6.44 6.23
CA LEU A 282 -1.28 7.51 5.97
C LEU A 282 -0.89 8.68 6.86
N ARG A 283 -0.45 9.74 6.20
CA ARG A 283 -0.47 11.04 6.86
C ARG A 283 -1.94 11.34 7.12
N SER A 284 -2.34 11.36 8.39
CA SER A 284 -3.69 11.77 8.74
C SER A 284 -3.98 13.10 8.03
N PRO A 285 -5.07 13.23 7.25
CA PRO A 285 -5.44 14.53 6.68
C PRO A 285 -5.57 15.63 7.74
N LYS A 286 -5.82 15.23 9.00
CA LYS A 286 -5.89 16.12 10.18
C LYS A 286 -4.53 16.36 10.85
N ASP A 287 -3.49 15.56 10.50
CA ASP A 287 -2.12 15.72 10.98
C ASP A 287 -1.16 15.85 9.79
N TRP A 288 -1.30 16.94 9.05
CA TRP A 288 -0.54 17.22 7.83
C TRP A 288 0.98 17.13 8.00
N ALA A 289 1.51 17.47 9.18
CA ALA A 289 2.93 17.40 9.50
C ALA A 289 3.36 16.10 10.16
N ASP A 290 2.41 15.18 10.41
CA ASP A 290 2.64 13.86 11.03
C ASP A 290 3.29 13.97 12.44
N TYR A 291 2.74 14.84 13.29
CA TYR A 291 3.21 15.02 14.67
C TYR A 291 3.19 13.72 15.50
N ARG A 292 2.32 12.77 15.14
CA ARG A 292 2.18 11.51 15.85
C ARG A 292 3.27 10.49 15.54
N CYS A 293 3.99 10.64 14.42
CA CYS A 293 4.98 9.67 13.95
C CYS A 293 6.02 9.33 15.04
N TYR A 294 6.56 10.33 15.70
CA TYR A 294 7.58 10.15 16.73
C TYR A 294 7.09 10.42 18.16
N ALA A 295 5.79 10.74 18.36
CA ALA A 295 5.25 11.12 19.66
C ALA A 295 5.54 10.10 20.77
N LYS A 296 5.33 8.80 20.49
CA LYS A 296 5.63 7.72 21.42
C LYS A 296 7.13 7.63 21.71
N GLN A 297 7.96 7.56 20.69
CA GLN A 297 9.41 7.45 20.83
C GLN A 297 9.98 8.68 21.57
N ASN A 298 9.46 9.89 21.30
CA ASN A 298 9.86 11.11 21.99
C ASN A 298 9.53 11.05 23.48
N SER A 299 8.34 10.52 23.85
CA SER A 299 7.92 10.38 25.24
C SER A 299 8.69 9.30 26.02
N GLU A 300 9.25 8.31 25.33
CA GLU A 300 10.00 7.20 25.92
C GLU A 300 11.52 7.48 26.08
N LEU A 301 12.02 8.62 25.57
CA LEU A 301 13.41 8.99 25.69
C LEU A 301 13.83 9.16 27.15
N LYS A 302 14.73 8.29 27.63
CA LYS A 302 15.26 8.35 29.01
C LYS A 302 16.26 9.47 29.25
N LYS A 303 16.88 9.99 28.19
CA LYS A 303 17.84 11.09 28.20
C LYS A 303 17.78 11.88 26.91
N ALA A 304 18.13 13.16 26.96
CA ALA A 304 18.22 13.98 25.75
C ALA A 304 19.21 13.36 24.73
N PRO A 305 18.86 13.29 23.45
CA PRO A 305 19.79 12.83 22.41
C PRO A 305 20.96 13.83 22.28
N LYS A 306 22.14 13.31 21.96
CA LYS A 306 23.29 14.16 21.69
C LYS A 306 23.11 14.93 20.38
N VAL A 307 22.58 14.28 19.38
CA VAL A 307 22.28 14.85 18.06
C VAL A 307 20.91 14.37 17.61
N VAL A 308 20.09 15.28 17.07
CA VAL A 308 18.89 14.95 16.33
C VAL A 308 19.16 15.12 14.83
N PHE A 309 18.81 14.14 14.03
CA PHE A 309 18.84 14.21 12.58
C PHE A 309 17.42 14.45 12.07
N MET A 310 17.17 15.68 11.62
CA MET A 310 15.89 16.10 11.06
C MET A 310 15.91 15.98 9.55
N GLY A 311 14.92 15.27 8.97
CA GLY A 311 14.91 15.06 7.53
C GLY A 311 13.67 14.32 6.99
N ASP A 312 13.82 13.75 5.81
CA ASP A 312 12.84 13.00 5.05
C ASP A 312 13.15 11.49 5.01
N SER A 313 12.76 10.81 3.91
CA SER A 313 13.05 9.39 3.68
C SER A 313 14.53 9.03 3.77
N ILE A 314 15.43 9.94 3.35
CA ILE A 314 16.86 9.70 3.42
C ILE A 314 17.31 9.55 4.87
N THR A 315 16.77 10.36 5.78
CA THR A 315 17.08 10.29 7.21
C THR A 315 16.35 9.12 7.90
N GLU A 316 15.10 8.81 7.49
CA GLU A 316 14.33 7.67 8.01
C GLU A 316 15.03 6.36 7.66
N ASN A 317 15.34 6.15 6.38
CA ASN A 317 16.03 4.95 5.89
C ASN A 317 17.44 4.81 6.46
N TRP A 318 18.11 5.93 6.82
CA TRP A 318 19.42 5.86 7.46
C TRP A 318 19.34 5.18 8.82
N TYR A 319 18.38 5.57 9.66
CA TYR A 319 18.15 4.90 10.93
C TYR A 319 17.78 3.42 10.74
N GLU A 320 16.91 3.12 9.77
CA GLU A 320 16.48 1.74 9.49
C GLU A 320 17.62 0.83 9.01
N ASN A 321 18.52 1.36 8.19
CA ASN A 321 19.64 0.58 7.64
C ASN A 321 20.85 0.49 8.58
N HIS A 322 21.09 1.53 9.38
CA HIS A 322 22.26 1.65 10.25
C HIS A 322 21.86 2.06 11.68
N PRO A 323 21.00 1.32 12.38
CA PRO A 323 20.54 1.68 13.72
C PRO A 323 21.70 1.83 14.72
N ASP A 324 22.75 1.02 14.60
CA ASP A 324 23.94 1.09 15.45
C ASP A 324 24.63 2.45 15.41
N PHE A 325 24.65 3.12 14.26
CA PHE A 325 25.21 4.47 14.14
C PHE A 325 24.47 5.47 15.03
N PHE A 326 23.16 5.33 15.16
CA PHE A 326 22.35 6.21 16.00
C PHE A 326 22.41 5.80 17.47
N ASP A 327 22.17 4.53 17.76
CA ASP A 327 22.01 4.03 19.14
C ASP A 327 23.31 4.13 19.94
N GLN A 328 24.46 3.72 19.37
CA GLN A 328 25.75 3.76 20.03
C GLN A 328 26.25 5.18 20.30
N ASN A 329 25.80 6.16 19.52
CA ASN A 329 26.21 7.55 19.66
C ASN A 329 25.20 8.41 20.44
N ASN A 330 24.08 7.85 20.90
CA ASN A 330 22.95 8.57 21.48
C ASN A 330 22.42 9.65 20.52
N TYR A 331 22.20 9.28 19.27
CA TYR A 331 21.57 10.10 18.24
C TYR A 331 20.10 9.72 18.08
N ALA A 332 19.28 10.64 17.58
CA ALA A 332 17.89 10.38 17.26
C ALA A 332 17.60 10.73 15.79
N GLY A 333 17.16 9.72 15.01
CA GLY A 333 16.62 9.95 13.67
C GLY A 333 15.18 10.47 13.76
N ARG A 334 14.91 11.55 13.04
CA ARG A 334 13.58 12.17 12.94
C ARG A 334 13.28 12.47 11.47
N GLY A 335 13.54 11.47 10.62
CA GLY A 335 13.16 11.48 9.21
C GLY A 335 11.74 10.98 9.02
N ILE A 336 10.98 11.56 8.08
CA ILE A 336 9.68 11.05 7.66
C ILE A 336 9.62 11.08 6.15
N SER A 337 9.41 9.91 5.54
CA SER A 337 9.40 9.73 4.09
C SER A 337 8.44 10.67 3.37
N GLY A 338 8.94 11.28 2.27
CA GLY A 338 8.19 12.16 1.40
C GLY A 338 7.86 13.53 2.00
N GLN A 339 8.30 13.87 3.22
CA GLN A 339 8.05 15.19 3.80
C GLN A 339 8.82 16.30 3.08
N VAL A 340 8.11 17.42 2.90
CA VAL A 340 8.67 18.70 2.42
C VAL A 340 9.12 19.58 3.60
N THR A 341 9.94 20.58 3.32
CA THR A 341 10.50 21.47 4.34
C THR A 341 9.45 22.16 5.22
N ALA A 342 8.29 22.51 4.67
CA ALA A 342 7.20 23.13 5.43
C ALA A 342 6.61 22.18 6.51
N GLN A 343 6.51 20.89 6.21
CA GLN A 343 6.06 19.87 7.17
C GLN A 343 7.11 19.62 8.27
N MET A 344 8.38 19.57 7.89
CA MET A 344 9.49 19.47 8.86
C MET A 344 9.51 20.67 9.81
N LEU A 345 9.33 21.89 9.29
CA LEU A 345 9.25 23.10 10.10
C LEU A 345 8.07 23.06 11.09
N ALA A 346 6.91 22.57 10.67
CA ALA A 346 5.73 22.46 11.53
C ALA A 346 5.99 21.56 12.75
N ARG A 347 6.60 20.36 12.55
CA ARG A 347 6.90 19.42 13.63
C ARG A 347 8.25 19.65 14.33
N PHE A 348 9.01 20.65 13.92
CA PHE A 348 10.37 20.90 14.41
C PHE A 348 10.45 21.09 15.93
N ARG A 349 9.44 21.72 16.54
CA ARG A 349 9.40 21.86 18.00
C ARG A 349 9.30 20.52 18.69
N ALA A 350 8.33 19.68 18.31
CA ALA A 350 8.07 18.41 18.97
C ALA A 350 9.21 17.40 18.79
N ASP A 351 9.84 17.39 17.60
CA ASP A 351 10.82 16.38 17.22
C ASP A 351 12.28 16.82 17.40
N VAL A 352 12.51 18.09 17.67
CA VAL A 352 13.88 18.62 17.90
C VAL A 352 13.96 19.43 19.18
N ILE A 353 13.22 20.54 19.29
CA ILE A 353 13.41 21.51 20.38
C ILE A 353 13.05 20.90 21.73
N ASP A 354 11.91 20.22 21.84
CA ASP A 354 11.42 19.65 23.09
C ASP A 354 12.27 18.46 23.56
N LEU A 355 13.05 17.83 22.66
CA LEU A 355 14.02 16.79 22.99
C LEU A 355 15.32 17.33 23.58
N LYS A 356 15.55 18.63 23.46
CA LYS A 356 16.72 19.34 24.01
C LYS A 356 18.07 18.72 23.61
N PRO A 357 18.33 18.44 22.33
CA PRO A 357 19.61 17.90 21.91
C PRO A 357 20.72 18.94 22.05
N LYS A 358 21.97 18.48 22.06
CA LYS A 358 23.09 19.39 21.92
C LYS A 358 23.18 19.99 20.52
N THR A 359 22.90 19.15 19.48
CA THR A 359 23.06 19.55 18.08
C THR A 359 21.89 19.02 17.26
N VAL A 360 21.45 19.75 16.25
CA VAL A 360 20.55 19.27 15.19
C VAL A 360 21.26 19.27 13.84
N VAL A 361 21.13 18.19 13.10
CA VAL A 361 21.53 18.07 11.68
C VAL A 361 20.27 18.17 10.83
N ILE A 362 20.23 19.11 9.89
CA ILE A 362 19.07 19.36 9.03
C ILE A 362 19.43 18.95 7.60
N LEU A 363 18.77 17.92 7.07
CA LEU A 363 18.84 17.44 5.69
C LEU A 363 17.43 17.51 5.10
N ALA A 364 17.17 18.49 4.23
CA ALA A 364 15.83 18.79 3.76
C ALA A 364 15.83 19.47 2.40
N GLY A 365 14.74 19.28 1.61
CA GLY A 365 14.52 19.96 0.35
C GLY A 365 14.36 19.04 -0.86
N THR A 366 14.76 17.78 -0.78
CA THR A 366 14.62 16.80 -1.88
C THR A 366 13.19 16.69 -2.35
N ASN A 367 12.23 16.49 -1.45
CA ASN A 367 10.83 16.30 -1.76
C ASN A 367 10.12 17.60 -2.19
N ASP A 368 10.62 18.77 -1.77
CA ASP A 368 10.15 20.05 -2.29
C ASP A 368 10.53 20.21 -3.76
N ILE A 369 11.78 19.92 -4.13
CA ILE A 369 12.27 19.94 -5.52
C ILE A 369 11.50 18.91 -6.36
N ALA A 370 11.21 17.72 -5.80
CA ALA A 370 10.38 16.69 -6.42
C ALA A 370 8.88 17.06 -6.52
N MET A 371 8.47 18.20 -5.97
CA MET A 371 7.09 18.71 -6.00
C MET A 371 6.07 17.81 -5.29
N ASN A 372 6.47 17.06 -4.26
CA ASN A 372 5.60 16.11 -3.54
C ASN A 372 4.34 16.74 -2.92
N GLN A 373 4.33 18.03 -2.66
CA GLN A 373 3.18 18.80 -2.16
C GLN A 373 2.86 19.99 -3.10
N GLY A 374 3.16 19.83 -4.41
CA GLY A 374 3.04 20.87 -5.39
C GLY A 374 4.28 21.77 -5.49
N TYR A 375 4.20 22.74 -6.41
CA TYR A 375 5.30 23.65 -6.70
C TYR A 375 5.59 24.62 -5.56
N VAL A 376 6.86 24.68 -5.14
CA VAL A 376 7.38 25.67 -4.18
C VAL A 376 8.67 26.27 -4.76
N THR A 377 8.88 27.59 -4.61
CA THR A 377 10.12 28.22 -5.10
C THR A 377 11.31 27.86 -4.20
N LEU A 378 12.52 27.92 -4.75
CA LEU A 378 13.74 27.63 -4.00
C LEU A 378 13.94 28.58 -2.80
N GLU A 379 13.48 29.83 -2.92
CA GLU A 379 13.52 30.82 -1.83
C GLU A 379 12.65 30.39 -0.66
N HIS A 380 11.47 29.83 -0.89
CA HIS A 380 10.59 29.34 0.18
C HIS A 380 11.16 28.06 0.83
N ILE A 381 11.70 27.13 0.04
CA ILE A 381 12.38 25.93 0.54
C ILE A 381 13.56 26.34 1.45
N TYR A 382 14.40 27.22 0.94
CA TYR A 382 15.51 27.81 1.69
C TYR A 382 15.02 28.53 2.95
N GLY A 383 13.96 29.34 2.85
CA GLY A 383 13.37 30.05 3.99
C GLY A 383 12.92 29.13 5.11
N ASN A 384 12.32 27.96 4.79
CA ASN A 384 11.93 26.96 5.78
C ASN A 384 13.17 26.35 6.47
N ILE A 385 14.24 26.06 5.72
CA ILE A 385 15.50 25.52 6.27
C ILE A 385 16.16 26.56 7.21
N VAL A 386 16.19 27.81 6.81
CA VAL A 386 16.69 28.93 7.63
C VAL A 386 15.86 29.08 8.90
N SER A 387 14.54 29.04 8.81
CA SER A 387 13.64 29.13 9.97
C SER A 387 13.90 28.00 10.98
N MET A 388 14.09 26.75 10.53
CA MET A 388 14.48 25.66 11.42
C MET A 388 15.83 25.91 12.10
N ALA A 389 16.81 26.40 11.36
CA ALA A 389 18.13 26.73 11.93
C ALA A 389 18.06 27.84 12.96
N GLU A 390 17.28 28.90 12.70
CA GLU A 390 17.06 30.02 13.63
C GLU A 390 16.30 29.58 14.88
N LEU A 391 15.26 28.77 14.74
CA LEU A 391 14.54 28.19 15.87
C LEU A 391 15.45 27.33 16.76
N ALA A 392 16.32 26.51 16.19
CA ALA A 392 17.28 25.72 16.94
C ALA A 392 18.26 26.62 17.73
N LYS A 393 18.85 27.62 17.06
CA LYS A 393 19.78 28.58 17.71
C LYS A 393 19.12 29.38 18.83
N ALA A 394 17.88 29.84 18.63
CA ALA A 394 17.10 30.54 19.64
C ALA A 394 16.82 29.69 20.90
N ASN A 395 16.86 28.36 20.76
CA ASN A 395 16.71 27.41 21.87
C ASN A 395 18.05 26.81 22.35
N GLY A 396 19.19 27.42 21.98
CA GLY A 396 20.51 27.00 22.44
C GLY A 396 21.03 25.70 21.83
N ILE A 397 20.47 25.27 20.71
CA ILE A 397 20.86 24.05 20.01
C ILE A 397 21.84 24.39 18.89
N GLU A 398 22.99 23.72 18.86
CA GLU A 398 23.97 23.84 17.78
C GLU A 398 23.34 23.30 16.47
N VAL A 399 23.62 23.97 15.34
CA VAL A 399 23.08 23.59 14.03
C VAL A 399 24.17 23.08 13.13
N VAL A 400 23.89 21.99 12.42
CA VAL A 400 24.61 21.54 11.23
C VAL A 400 23.63 21.59 10.08
N LEU A 401 23.90 22.36 9.04
CA LEU A 401 23.16 22.32 7.80
C LEU A 401 23.83 21.35 6.84
N SER A 402 23.05 20.59 6.10
CA SER A 402 23.55 19.63 5.13
C SER A 402 23.24 20.06 3.69
N SER A 403 24.09 19.66 2.76
CA SER A 403 23.70 19.67 1.36
C SER A 403 22.57 18.65 1.12
N ILE A 404 21.67 18.94 0.19
CA ILE A 404 20.83 17.94 -0.46
C ILE A 404 21.74 17.00 -1.24
N LEU A 405 21.41 15.71 -1.26
CA LEU A 405 22.17 14.70 -1.98
C LEU A 405 22.05 14.88 -3.50
N PRO A 406 23.02 14.38 -4.28
CA PRO A 406 22.87 14.33 -5.74
C PRO A 406 21.64 13.49 -6.14
N ALA A 407 20.86 13.98 -7.09
CA ALA A 407 19.80 13.20 -7.74
C ALA A 407 19.64 13.71 -9.17
N ASP A 408 19.51 12.81 -10.11
CA ASP A 408 19.37 13.13 -11.53
C ASP A 408 17.94 12.95 -12.04
N GLY A 409 16.97 12.85 -11.13
CA GLY A 409 15.56 12.76 -11.41
C GLY A 409 14.79 12.13 -10.26
N TYR A 410 13.48 12.20 -10.37
CA TYR A 410 12.55 11.64 -9.40
C TYR A 410 11.58 10.72 -10.14
N SER A 411 11.72 9.41 -10.01
CA SER A 411 10.93 8.41 -10.75
C SER A 411 9.42 8.51 -10.50
N TRP A 412 9.03 9.16 -9.42
CA TRP A 412 7.64 9.38 -9.03
C TRP A 412 7.08 10.76 -9.40
N SER A 413 7.90 11.66 -9.98
CA SER A 413 7.51 13.03 -10.35
C SER A 413 7.83 13.29 -11.82
N TRP A 414 6.83 13.07 -12.68
CA TRP A 414 6.94 13.33 -14.12
C TRP A 414 7.02 14.83 -14.47
N GLU A 415 6.67 15.70 -13.53
CA GLU A 415 6.69 17.17 -13.71
C GLU A 415 8.09 17.78 -13.58
N VAL A 416 9.06 17.01 -13.06
CA VAL A 416 10.42 17.48 -12.80
C VAL A 416 11.39 16.81 -13.75
N SER A 417 11.88 17.55 -14.77
CA SER A 417 12.91 17.02 -15.66
C SER A 417 14.24 16.84 -14.92
N ARG A 418 15.12 16.01 -15.50
CA ARG A 418 16.48 15.78 -14.99
C ARG A 418 17.27 17.08 -14.81
N GLU A 419 17.24 17.93 -15.82
CA GLU A 419 17.97 19.20 -15.83
C GLU A 419 17.45 20.12 -14.72
N ARG A 420 16.13 20.14 -14.51
CA ARG A 420 15.51 20.91 -13.44
C ARG A 420 15.88 20.38 -12.05
N ALA A 421 15.86 19.07 -11.87
CA ALA A 421 16.27 18.46 -10.59
C ALA A 421 17.71 18.85 -10.24
N ILE A 422 18.65 18.62 -11.15
CA ILE A 422 20.08 18.94 -10.98
C ILE A 422 20.28 20.43 -10.72
N SER A 423 19.73 21.32 -11.55
CA SER A 423 19.91 22.78 -11.37
C SER A 423 19.34 23.27 -10.04
N SER A 424 18.16 22.79 -9.65
CA SER A 424 17.54 23.16 -8.38
C SER A 424 18.35 22.68 -7.16
N ILE A 425 18.89 21.46 -7.21
CA ILE A 425 19.76 20.94 -6.14
C ILE A 425 21.04 21.77 -6.00
N LEU A 426 21.71 22.07 -7.11
CA LEU A 426 22.93 22.87 -7.10
C LEU A 426 22.71 24.27 -6.56
N GLU A 427 21.65 24.93 -7.01
CA GLU A 427 21.29 26.28 -6.56
C GLU A 427 20.93 26.31 -5.07
N LEU A 428 20.03 25.41 -4.62
CA LEU A 428 19.64 25.35 -3.21
C LEU A 428 20.81 24.99 -2.30
N ASN A 429 21.69 24.07 -2.71
CA ASN A 429 22.93 23.76 -1.97
C ASN A 429 23.87 24.96 -1.88
N SER A 430 23.97 25.78 -2.92
CA SER A 430 24.73 27.03 -2.91
C SER A 430 24.17 28.02 -1.88
N MET A 431 22.83 28.20 -1.86
CA MET A 431 22.14 29.08 -0.90
C MET A 431 22.36 28.63 0.56
N ILE A 432 22.18 27.33 0.84
CA ILE A 432 22.37 26.75 2.18
C ILE A 432 23.82 26.89 2.63
N LYS A 433 24.78 26.60 1.78
CA LYS A 433 26.23 26.72 2.07
C LYS A 433 26.64 28.17 2.35
N ALA A 434 26.13 29.11 1.56
CA ALA A 434 26.38 30.53 1.75
C ALA A 434 25.81 31.02 3.09
N TYR A 435 24.59 30.60 3.44
CA TYR A 435 23.98 30.93 4.73
C TYR A 435 24.77 30.34 5.91
N ALA A 436 25.15 29.08 5.84
CA ALA A 436 25.96 28.42 6.85
C ALA A 436 27.27 29.17 7.09
N LYS A 437 27.99 29.50 6.01
CA LYS A 437 29.24 30.30 6.10
C LYS A 437 29.03 31.67 6.73
N LYS A 438 28.01 32.43 6.31
CA LYS A 438 27.69 33.76 6.80
C LYS A 438 27.38 33.76 8.30
N ASN A 439 26.74 32.70 8.80
CA ASN A 439 26.24 32.62 10.17
C ASN A 439 27.10 31.75 11.11
N GLY A 440 28.29 31.30 10.65
CA GLY A 440 29.18 30.45 11.43
C GLY A 440 28.56 29.07 11.76
N ILE A 441 27.70 28.57 10.92
CA ILE A 441 27.05 27.27 11.08
C ILE A 441 27.88 26.20 10.39
N LYS A 442 28.05 25.05 11.02
CA LYS A 442 28.73 23.89 10.42
C LYS A 442 27.96 23.38 9.21
N TYR A 443 28.67 22.97 8.16
CA TYR A 443 28.07 22.47 6.93
C TYR A 443 28.57 21.06 6.62
N ALA A 444 27.64 20.10 6.46
CA ALA A 444 27.91 18.74 6.06
C ALA A 444 27.69 18.62 4.53
N ASP A 445 28.76 18.54 3.78
CA ASP A 445 28.74 18.49 2.30
C ASP A 445 28.62 17.04 1.81
N TYR A 446 27.44 16.45 1.94
CA TYR A 446 27.16 15.10 1.40
C TYR A 446 27.20 15.08 -0.12
N PHE A 447 26.71 16.18 -0.75
CA PHE A 447 26.70 16.28 -2.21
C PHE A 447 28.10 16.06 -2.78
N ALA A 448 29.09 16.80 -2.30
CA ALA A 448 30.47 16.72 -2.78
C ALA A 448 31.11 15.33 -2.56
N ALA A 449 30.65 14.58 -1.56
CA ALA A 449 31.17 13.25 -1.25
C ALA A 449 30.50 12.11 -2.07
N MET A 450 29.35 12.37 -2.69
CA MET A 450 28.52 11.35 -3.32
C MET A 450 28.17 11.63 -4.77
N VAL A 451 28.62 12.76 -5.34
CA VAL A 451 28.32 13.19 -6.71
C VAL A 451 29.28 12.57 -7.73
N ASP A 452 28.76 12.15 -8.88
CA ASP A 452 29.52 11.76 -10.06
C ASP A 452 29.78 12.95 -11.01
N GLU A 453 30.41 12.70 -12.14
CA GLU A 453 30.70 13.67 -13.18
C GLU A 453 29.48 14.27 -13.89
N ASN A 454 28.30 13.63 -13.76
CA ASN A 454 27.04 14.06 -14.35
C ASN A 454 26.10 14.77 -13.36
N ASN A 455 26.58 15.12 -12.16
CA ASN A 455 25.81 15.63 -11.04
C ASN A 455 24.74 14.67 -10.51
N ALA A 456 24.83 13.37 -10.83
CA ALA A 456 24.01 12.31 -10.27
C ALA A 456 24.70 11.69 -9.04
N MET A 457 23.97 10.91 -8.25
CA MET A 457 24.58 10.14 -7.17
C MET A 457 25.41 8.99 -7.77
N ILE A 458 26.64 8.83 -7.28
CA ILE A 458 27.52 7.71 -7.63
C ILE A 458 26.74 6.40 -7.52
N LYS A 459 26.76 5.60 -8.56
CA LYS A 459 25.91 4.41 -8.74
C LYS A 459 26.08 3.38 -7.61
N GLU A 460 27.28 3.24 -7.09
CA GLU A 460 27.61 2.34 -5.99
C GLU A 460 27.00 2.77 -4.65
N TYR A 461 26.53 4.01 -4.51
CA TYR A 461 26.00 4.58 -3.29
C TYR A 461 24.48 4.69 -3.23
N GLN A 462 23.77 4.29 -4.29
CA GLN A 462 22.34 4.51 -4.43
C GLN A 462 21.52 3.23 -4.66
N ASN A 463 20.22 3.31 -4.34
CA ASN A 463 19.23 2.29 -4.67
C ASN A 463 18.40 2.65 -5.91
N ASP A 464 18.03 3.94 -6.06
CA ASP A 464 17.01 4.40 -7.02
C ASP A 464 17.25 5.83 -7.54
N ALA A 465 18.49 6.23 -7.70
CA ALA A 465 18.93 7.57 -8.10
C ALA A 465 18.70 8.70 -7.06
N VAL A 466 18.01 8.44 -5.94
CA VAL A 466 17.72 9.42 -4.88
C VAL A 466 18.14 8.93 -3.50
N HIS A 467 17.84 7.67 -3.19
CA HIS A 467 18.06 7.12 -1.84
C HIS A 467 19.40 6.37 -1.76
N PRO A 468 20.23 6.70 -0.76
CA PRO A 468 21.46 5.97 -0.51
C PRO A 468 21.19 4.50 -0.16
N ASN A 469 22.08 3.62 -0.60
CA ASN A 469 22.20 2.25 -0.09
C ASN A 469 23.14 2.21 1.14
N ALA A 470 23.39 1.01 1.70
CA ALA A 470 24.26 0.86 2.86
C ALA A 470 25.67 1.50 2.65
N ALA A 471 26.25 1.38 1.46
CA ALA A 471 27.55 2.00 1.17
C ALA A 471 27.46 3.53 1.14
N GLY A 472 26.37 4.09 0.60
CA GLY A 472 26.10 5.51 0.60
C GLY A 472 25.96 6.07 2.02
N TYR A 473 25.25 5.37 2.91
CA TYR A 473 25.13 5.78 4.31
C TYR A 473 26.48 5.76 5.05
N VAL A 474 27.38 4.81 4.76
CA VAL A 474 28.76 4.83 5.32
C VAL A 474 29.50 6.12 4.92
N VAL A 475 29.33 6.59 3.67
CA VAL A 475 29.93 7.86 3.23
C VAL A 475 29.33 9.05 4.00
N MET A 476 28.00 9.07 4.17
CA MET A 476 27.32 10.11 4.94
C MET A 476 27.78 10.14 6.42
N GLU A 477 27.97 8.98 7.04
CA GLU A 477 28.51 8.85 8.40
C GLU A 477 29.91 9.45 8.53
N GLN A 478 30.80 9.17 7.58
CA GLN A 478 32.16 9.76 7.57
C GLN A 478 32.12 11.28 7.49
N VAL A 479 31.27 11.83 6.61
CA VAL A 479 31.10 13.28 6.44
C VAL A 479 30.56 13.91 7.72
N ILE A 480 29.48 13.37 8.28
CA ILE A 480 28.86 13.98 9.46
C ILE A 480 29.72 13.85 10.72
N GLN A 481 30.37 12.73 10.94
CA GLN A 481 31.29 12.56 12.08
C GLN A 481 32.44 13.54 12.03
N LYS A 482 33.03 13.78 10.84
CA LYS A 482 34.06 14.80 10.64
C LYS A 482 33.54 16.21 10.90
N THR A 483 32.30 16.49 10.52
CA THR A 483 31.65 17.79 10.69
C THR A 483 31.33 18.06 12.16
N LEU A 484 30.85 17.05 12.89
CA LEU A 484 30.52 17.18 14.31
C LEU A 484 31.76 17.38 15.21
N LYS A 485 32.94 16.86 14.81
CA LYS A 485 34.20 16.99 15.54
C LYS A 485 34.85 18.39 15.38
N LYS A 486 34.53 19.14 14.36
CA LYS A 486 34.94 20.52 14.16
C LYS A 486 34.17 21.47 15.08
#